data_7a9fb5962f8548428e8db1dc8570ea7e
#
_entry.id   7a9fb5962f8548428e8db1dc8570ea7e
#
_cell.length_a   1.000
_cell.length_b   1.000
_cell.length_c   1.000
_cell.angle_alpha   90.00
_cell.angle_beta   90.00
_cell.angle_gamma   90.00
#
_symmetry.space_group_name_H-M   'P 1'
#
loop_
_entity.id
_entity.type
_entity.pdbx_description
1 polymer ?
#
loop_
_entity_poly.entity_id
_entity_poly.type
_entity_poly.pdbx_seq_one_letter_code
_entity_poly.pdbx_strand_id
1 'polypeptide(L)'
;MADIQIVKRDGRRQSYDNKKVAAVVARAAAGFELDVSPLLDAVNNYVKEGIGSQEVMNFLILTALNLTSVENPDWKNVAGRLKLFDLYKKTALARNCNHCYDRLYDYPVFLQQMWADGCYDREWQAKYSAEELAEAGTFIKPAYDLVYDYAGINLLIKRYLCE
;
A
#
# COMPACT_ATOMS: atom_id res chain seq x y z
N MET A 1 21.29 -19.93 8.81
CA MET A 1 20.34 -19.13 9.59
C MET A 1 19.03 -19.91 9.64
N ALA A 2 18.38 -19.99 10.80
CA ALA A 2 17.08 -20.64 10.89
C ALA A 2 16.09 -19.93 9.95
N ASP A 3 15.26 -20.72 9.26
CA ASP A 3 14.25 -20.20 8.33
C ASP A 3 13.08 -19.64 9.14
N ILE A 4 13.09 -18.32 9.39
CA ILE A 4 12.05 -17.64 10.17
C ILE A 4 10.73 -17.69 9.40
N GLN A 5 9.68 -18.20 10.04
CA GLN A 5 8.33 -18.22 9.47
C GLN A 5 7.54 -17.00 9.92
N ILE A 6 6.90 -16.30 8.98
CA ILE A 6 5.98 -15.19 9.26
C ILE A 6 4.55 -15.59 8.94
N VAL A 7 3.60 -14.95 9.61
CA VAL A 7 2.16 -15.15 9.38
C VAL A 7 1.65 -14.09 8.41
N LYS A 8 1.07 -14.52 7.30
CA LYS A 8 0.43 -13.64 6.31
C LYS A 8 -0.93 -13.16 6.82
N ARG A 9 -1.50 -12.13 6.18
CA ARG A 9 -2.83 -11.58 6.53
C ARG A 9 -3.98 -12.58 6.40
N ASP A 10 -3.81 -13.58 5.55
CA ASP A 10 -4.76 -14.69 5.35
C ASP A 10 -4.52 -15.87 6.30
N GLY A 11 -3.64 -15.72 7.30
CA GLY A 11 -3.29 -16.73 8.28
C GLY A 11 -2.25 -17.77 7.83
N ARG A 12 -1.88 -17.81 6.57
CA ARG A 12 -0.85 -18.75 6.07
C ARG A 12 0.52 -18.42 6.64
N ARG A 13 1.33 -19.45 6.90
CA ARG A 13 2.75 -19.30 7.24
C ARG A 13 3.60 -19.31 5.98
N GLN A 14 4.62 -18.48 5.97
CA GLN A 14 5.58 -18.39 4.87
C GLN A 14 6.95 -18.00 5.40
N SER A 15 8.03 -18.58 4.84
CA SER A 15 9.40 -18.15 5.12
C SER A 15 9.57 -16.66 4.90
N TYR A 16 10.22 -16.01 5.85
CA TYR A 16 10.59 -14.61 5.74
C TYR A 16 11.59 -14.42 4.61
N ASP A 17 11.30 -13.52 3.71
CA ASP A 17 12.14 -13.18 2.57
C ASP A 17 12.53 -11.71 2.65
N ASN A 18 13.75 -11.45 3.11
CA ASN A 18 14.31 -10.11 3.22
C ASN A 18 14.41 -9.39 1.87
N LYS A 19 14.54 -10.13 0.74
CA LYS A 19 14.57 -9.54 -0.60
C LYS A 19 13.24 -8.91 -0.95
N LYS A 20 12.11 -9.51 -0.52
CA LYS A 20 10.79 -8.91 -0.72
C LYS A 20 10.63 -7.63 0.07
N VAL A 21 11.13 -7.59 1.30
CA VAL A 21 11.11 -6.37 2.11
C VAL A 21 12.01 -5.30 1.48
N ALA A 22 13.22 -5.65 1.09
CA ALA A 22 14.14 -4.74 0.42
C ALA A 22 13.52 -4.17 -0.89
N ALA A 23 12.84 -4.99 -1.69
CA ALA A 23 12.16 -4.53 -2.90
C ALA A 23 11.02 -3.53 -2.60
N VAL A 24 10.25 -3.75 -1.53
CA VAL A 24 9.18 -2.81 -1.12
C VAL A 24 9.79 -1.49 -0.63
N VAL A 25 10.86 -1.54 0.17
CA VAL A 25 11.56 -0.34 0.66
C VAL A 25 12.19 0.43 -0.50
N ALA A 26 12.89 -0.26 -1.41
CA ALA A 26 13.47 0.37 -2.60
C ALA A 26 12.41 1.06 -3.47
N ARG A 27 11.25 0.44 -3.66
CA ARG A 27 10.12 1.04 -4.36
C ARG A 27 9.58 2.28 -3.63
N ALA A 28 9.48 2.24 -2.30
CA ALA A 28 9.02 3.38 -1.52
C ALA A 28 10.02 4.55 -1.55
N ALA A 29 11.32 4.26 -1.58
CA ALA A 29 12.39 5.24 -1.64
C ALA A 29 12.71 5.73 -3.07
N ALA A 30 12.11 5.15 -4.09
CA ALA A 30 12.41 5.49 -5.49
C ALA A 30 12.23 7.00 -5.75
N GLY A 31 13.28 7.63 -6.31
CA GLY A 31 13.32 9.06 -6.61
C GLY A 31 13.80 9.95 -5.44
N PHE A 32 14.18 9.37 -4.31
CA PHE A 32 14.84 10.08 -3.21
C PHE A 32 16.28 9.59 -3.07
N GLU A 33 17.19 10.50 -2.74
CA GLU A 33 18.59 10.21 -2.43
C GLU A 33 18.73 9.85 -0.95
N LEU A 34 18.30 8.62 -0.59
CA LEU A 34 18.32 8.12 0.78
C LEU A 34 19.11 6.81 0.90
N ASP A 35 19.94 6.70 1.92
CA ASP A 35 20.46 5.40 2.34
C ASP A 35 19.39 4.63 3.09
N VAL A 36 18.90 3.57 2.48
CA VAL A 36 17.83 2.71 3.06
C VAL A 36 18.37 1.63 4.00
N SER A 37 19.69 1.49 4.13
CA SER A 37 20.33 0.46 4.97
C SER A 37 19.86 0.52 6.42
N PRO A 38 19.75 1.70 7.09
CA PRO A 38 19.29 1.75 8.48
C PRO A 38 17.87 1.19 8.67
N LEU A 39 16.98 1.41 7.69
CA LEU A 39 15.62 0.86 7.75
C LEU A 39 15.61 -0.66 7.56
N LEU A 40 16.43 -1.18 6.64
CA LEU A 40 16.53 -2.61 6.37
C LEU A 40 17.17 -3.36 7.56
N ASP A 41 18.21 -2.79 8.16
CA ASP A 41 18.86 -3.37 9.34
C ASP A 41 17.91 -3.41 10.53
N ALA A 42 17.16 -2.32 10.76
CA ALA A 42 16.18 -2.27 11.83
C ALA A 42 15.10 -3.36 11.68
N VAL A 43 14.54 -3.55 10.47
CA VAL A 43 13.50 -4.57 10.25
C VAL A 43 14.07 -5.99 10.35
N ASN A 44 15.28 -6.24 9.86
CA ASN A 44 15.91 -7.56 9.96
C ASN A 44 16.18 -7.96 11.42
N ASN A 45 16.50 -6.99 12.27
CA ASN A 45 16.67 -7.21 13.72
C ASN A 45 15.33 -7.35 14.46
N TYR A 46 14.24 -6.80 13.93
CA TYR A 46 12.92 -6.86 14.54
C TYR A 46 12.17 -8.16 14.26
N VAL A 47 12.39 -8.74 13.07
CA VAL A 47 11.66 -9.93 12.62
C VAL A 47 12.02 -11.15 13.45
N LYS A 48 10.99 -11.84 13.94
CA LYS A 48 11.10 -13.07 14.76
C LYS A 48 10.09 -14.11 14.30
N GLU A 49 10.28 -15.35 14.75
CA GLU A 49 9.39 -16.46 14.44
C GLU A 49 7.93 -16.14 14.78
N GLY A 50 7.03 -16.39 13.83
CA GLY A 50 5.59 -16.21 13.98
C GLY A 50 5.08 -14.76 13.89
N ILE A 51 5.94 -13.78 13.61
CA ILE A 51 5.51 -12.38 13.48
C ILE A 51 4.53 -12.20 12.31
N GLY A 52 3.54 -11.33 12.48
CA GLY A 52 2.58 -10.98 11.44
C GLY A 52 3.18 -10.10 10.33
N SER A 53 2.91 -10.40 9.07
CA SER A 53 3.38 -9.55 7.95
C SER A 53 2.83 -8.11 8.00
N GLN A 54 1.66 -7.90 8.65
CA GLN A 54 1.12 -6.57 8.93
C GLN A 54 1.95 -5.84 9.99
N GLU A 55 2.41 -6.56 10.99
CA GLU A 55 3.25 -6.02 12.06
C GLU A 55 4.61 -5.57 11.51
N VAL A 56 5.21 -6.38 10.63
CA VAL A 56 6.44 -6.00 9.90
C VAL A 56 6.22 -4.71 9.09
N MET A 57 5.09 -4.58 8.40
CA MET A 57 4.78 -3.38 7.62
C MET A 57 4.61 -2.15 8.54
N ASN A 58 3.91 -2.31 9.66
CA ASN A 58 3.75 -1.22 10.64
C ASN A 58 5.09 -0.79 11.23
N PHE A 59 5.98 -1.75 11.51
CA PHE A 59 7.32 -1.47 11.99
C PHE A 59 8.14 -0.68 10.95
N LEU A 60 8.09 -1.07 9.67
CA LEU A 60 8.75 -0.33 8.57
C LEU A 60 8.27 1.13 8.51
N ILE A 61 6.95 1.35 8.57
CA ILE A 61 6.37 2.70 8.53
C ILE A 61 6.86 3.55 9.70
N LEU A 62 6.77 3.03 10.93
CA LEU A 62 7.18 3.75 12.13
C LEU A 62 8.69 4.03 12.14
N THR A 63 9.50 3.07 11.71
CA THR A 63 10.96 3.26 11.62
C THR A 63 11.32 4.31 10.58
N ALA A 64 10.68 4.31 9.41
CA ALA A 64 10.89 5.37 8.41
C ALA A 64 10.53 6.76 8.97
N LEU A 65 9.44 6.88 9.74
CA LEU A 65 9.09 8.13 10.41
C LEU A 65 10.17 8.56 11.42
N ASN A 66 10.70 7.63 12.20
CA ASN A 66 11.75 7.92 13.20
C ASN A 66 13.08 8.32 12.55
N LEU A 67 13.33 7.91 11.30
CA LEU A 67 14.51 8.33 10.53
C LEU A 67 14.36 9.73 9.91
N THR A 68 13.17 10.33 9.99
CA THR A 68 12.94 11.69 9.47
C THR A 68 13.72 12.70 10.29
N SER A 69 14.55 13.47 9.65
CA SER A 69 15.34 14.56 10.26
C SER A 69 15.35 15.78 9.34
N VAL A 70 16.00 16.84 9.78
CA VAL A 70 16.19 18.04 8.96
C VAL A 70 17.09 17.73 7.75
N GLU A 71 18.09 16.86 7.93
CA GLU A 71 19.02 16.44 6.88
C GLU A 71 18.39 15.44 5.91
N ASN A 72 17.43 14.65 6.38
CA ASN A 72 16.77 13.59 5.61
C ASN A 72 15.24 13.69 5.74
N PRO A 73 14.62 14.78 5.24
CA PRO A 73 13.19 15.00 5.38
C PRO A 73 12.33 14.04 4.54
N ASP A 74 12.91 13.41 3.52
CA ASP A 74 12.19 12.54 2.59
C ASP A 74 11.75 11.21 3.21
N TRP A 75 12.25 10.85 4.37
CA TRP A 75 11.77 9.68 5.09
C TRP A 75 10.25 9.73 5.40
N LYS A 76 9.67 10.93 5.60
CA LYS A 76 8.22 11.07 5.73
C LYS A 76 7.45 10.64 4.47
N ASN A 77 8.05 10.87 3.28
CA ASN A 77 7.50 10.46 1.99
C ASN A 77 7.61 8.93 1.83
N VAL A 78 8.75 8.35 2.21
CA VAL A 78 8.93 6.88 2.24
C VAL A 78 7.89 6.23 3.15
N ALA A 79 7.69 6.76 4.36
CA ALA A 79 6.67 6.27 5.28
C ALA A 79 5.25 6.40 4.69
N GLY A 80 4.95 7.49 4.00
CA GLY A 80 3.69 7.70 3.28
C GLY A 80 3.45 6.64 2.21
N ARG A 81 4.46 6.40 1.37
CA ARG A 81 4.38 5.36 0.32
C ARG A 81 4.27 3.94 0.89
N LEU A 82 4.97 3.63 1.97
CA LEU A 82 4.80 2.33 2.66
C LEU A 82 3.36 2.19 3.19
N LYS A 83 2.79 3.26 3.75
CA LYS A 83 1.40 3.29 4.21
C LYS A 83 0.40 3.12 3.06
N LEU A 84 0.66 3.76 1.93
CA LEU A 84 -0.12 3.59 0.70
C LEU A 84 -0.07 2.14 0.19
N PHE A 85 1.11 1.52 0.17
CA PHE A 85 1.26 0.12 -0.25
C PHE A 85 0.53 -0.85 0.71
N ASP A 86 0.47 -0.50 1.99
CA ASP A 86 -0.33 -1.23 2.97
C ASP A 86 -1.83 -1.12 2.65
N LEU A 87 -2.31 0.07 2.31
CA LEU A 87 -3.69 0.31 1.88
C LEU A 87 -4.02 -0.50 0.62
N TYR A 88 -3.16 -0.49 -0.40
CA TYR A 88 -3.36 -1.27 -1.62
C TYR A 88 -3.51 -2.77 -1.34
N LYS A 89 -2.72 -3.31 -0.40
CA LYS A 89 -2.85 -4.71 0.02
C LYS A 89 -4.17 -4.99 0.73
N LYS A 90 -4.63 -4.07 1.56
CA LYS A 90 -5.91 -4.20 2.27
C LYS A 90 -7.08 -4.19 1.29
N THR A 91 -7.10 -3.23 0.36
CA THR A 91 -8.17 -3.14 -0.65
C THR A 91 -8.18 -4.32 -1.60
N ALA A 92 -7.00 -4.82 -2.01
CA ALA A 92 -6.91 -6.01 -2.83
C ALA A 92 -7.46 -7.26 -2.12
N LEU A 93 -7.14 -7.40 -0.83
CA LEU A 93 -7.64 -8.52 -0.03
C LEU A 93 -9.17 -8.45 0.14
N ALA A 94 -9.71 -7.26 0.45
CA ALA A 94 -11.15 -7.05 0.57
C ALA A 94 -11.91 -7.36 -0.74
N ARG A 95 -11.27 -7.16 -1.89
CA ARG A 95 -11.85 -7.44 -3.23
C ARG A 95 -11.48 -8.82 -3.77
N ASN A 96 -10.83 -9.66 -2.98
CA ASN A 96 -10.36 -10.98 -3.37
C ASN A 96 -9.57 -10.98 -4.70
N CYS A 97 -8.70 -9.98 -4.87
CA CYS A 97 -7.86 -9.82 -6.06
C CYS A 97 -6.38 -9.65 -5.69
N ASN A 98 -5.50 -9.86 -6.66
CA ASN A 98 -4.07 -9.60 -6.48
C ASN A 98 -3.80 -8.10 -6.46
N HIS A 99 -3.09 -7.64 -5.44
CA HIS A 99 -2.68 -6.24 -5.39
C HIS A 99 -1.61 -5.93 -6.44
N CYS A 100 -1.64 -4.70 -6.93
CA CYS A 100 -0.64 -4.16 -7.82
C CYS A 100 -0.30 -2.73 -7.40
N TYR A 101 0.98 -2.37 -7.47
CA TYR A 101 1.42 -1.02 -7.12
C TYR A 101 1.32 -0.03 -8.29
N ASP A 102 1.31 -0.54 -9.51
CA ASP A 102 1.56 0.26 -10.71
C ASP A 102 0.34 0.39 -11.62
N ARG A 103 -0.74 -0.31 -11.30
CA ARG A 103 -1.96 -0.25 -12.10
C ARG A 103 -3.21 -0.32 -11.22
N LEU A 104 -4.24 0.28 -11.71
CA LEU A 104 -5.56 0.19 -11.11
C LEU A 104 -6.21 -1.15 -11.43
N TYR A 105 -7.18 -1.49 -10.63
CA TYR A 105 -8.20 -2.46 -11.00
C TYR A 105 -8.97 -1.95 -12.22
N ASP A 106 -9.55 -2.88 -12.99
CA ASP A 106 -10.47 -2.54 -14.06
C ASP A 106 -11.59 -1.65 -13.50
N TYR A 107 -11.65 -0.39 -13.92
CA TYR A 107 -12.53 0.61 -13.33
C TYR A 107 -14.02 0.30 -13.57
N PRO A 108 -14.45 -0.08 -14.79
CA PRO A 108 -15.82 -0.54 -15.03
C PRO A 108 -16.22 -1.73 -14.16
N VAL A 109 -15.35 -2.74 -14.03
CA VAL A 109 -15.60 -3.92 -13.19
C VAL A 109 -15.70 -3.52 -11.72
N PHE A 110 -14.83 -2.62 -11.26
CA PHE A 110 -14.91 -2.07 -9.91
C PHE A 110 -16.26 -1.38 -9.65
N LEU A 111 -16.70 -0.51 -10.55
CA LEU A 111 -17.97 0.19 -10.40
C LEU A 111 -19.17 -0.78 -10.39
N GLN A 112 -19.17 -1.78 -11.27
CA GLN A 112 -20.21 -2.80 -11.26
C GLN A 112 -20.32 -3.52 -9.93
N GLN A 113 -19.19 -3.84 -9.32
CA GLN A 113 -19.16 -4.45 -7.98
C GLN A 113 -19.72 -3.49 -6.93
N MET A 114 -19.32 -2.22 -6.94
CA MET A 114 -19.80 -1.21 -5.98
C MET A 114 -21.31 -0.97 -6.09
N TRP A 115 -21.89 -1.04 -7.29
CA TRP A 115 -23.33 -0.98 -7.49
C TRP A 115 -24.04 -2.25 -7.02
N ALA A 116 -23.46 -3.41 -7.27
CA ALA A 116 -24.01 -4.69 -6.79
C ALA A 116 -24.04 -4.75 -5.27
N ASP A 117 -23.00 -4.24 -4.61
CA ASP A 117 -22.88 -4.19 -3.15
C ASP A 117 -23.69 -3.05 -2.50
N GLY A 118 -24.37 -2.21 -3.31
CA GLY A 118 -25.15 -1.08 -2.82
C GLY A 118 -24.34 0.08 -2.27
N CYS A 119 -23.03 0.13 -2.55
CA CYS A 119 -22.12 1.19 -2.10
C CYS A 119 -22.31 2.48 -2.91
N TYR A 120 -22.74 2.38 -4.15
CA TYR A 120 -22.97 3.51 -5.04
C TYR A 120 -24.41 3.55 -5.54
N ASP A 121 -24.89 4.77 -5.80
CA ASP A 121 -26.24 5.00 -6.33
C ASP A 121 -26.37 4.41 -7.76
N ARG A 122 -27.42 3.64 -7.97
CA ARG A 122 -27.74 3.02 -9.26
C ARG A 122 -28.14 4.01 -10.35
N GLU A 123 -28.54 5.23 -10.00
CA GLU A 123 -28.82 6.27 -10.98
C GLU A 123 -27.57 6.59 -11.83
N TRP A 124 -26.38 6.47 -11.25
CA TRP A 124 -25.12 6.65 -12.00
C TRP A 124 -24.88 5.57 -13.05
N GLN A 125 -25.30 4.33 -12.76
CA GLN A 125 -25.17 3.23 -13.69
C GLN A 125 -26.01 3.45 -14.96
N ALA A 126 -27.20 4.08 -14.83
CA ALA A 126 -28.08 4.40 -15.96
C ALA A 126 -27.60 5.62 -16.76
N LYS A 127 -26.74 6.47 -16.16
CA LYS A 127 -26.32 7.76 -16.71
C LYS A 127 -25.13 7.66 -17.66
N TYR A 128 -24.25 6.69 -17.48
CA TYR A 128 -23.01 6.55 -18.23
C TYR A 128 -22.92 5.22 -18.95
N SER A 129 -22.47 5.21 -20.20
CA SER A 129 -22.22 4.00 -20.96
C SER A 129 -20.97 3.26 -20.46
N ALA A 130 -20.82 1.98 -20.82
CA ALA A 130 -19.64 1.19 -20.49
C ALA A 130 -18.36 1.80 -21.10
N GLU A 131 -18.45 2.39 -22.28
CA GLU A 131 -17.35 3.05 -22.98
C GLU A 131 -16.92 4.32 -22.25
N GLU A 132 -17.87 5.15 -21.80
CA GLU A 132 -17.58 6.35 -21.02
C GLU A 132 -16.92 6.02 -19.67
N LEU A 133 -17.37 4.95 -19.02
CA LEU A 133 -16.76 4.47 -17.78
C LEU A 133 -15.35 3.92 -18.00
N ALA A 134 -15.12 3.21 -19.11
CA ALA A 134 -13.80 2.72 -19.48
C ALA A 134 -12.85 3.89 -19.76
N GLU A 135 -13.31 4.90 -20.50
CA GLU A 135 -12.54 6.12 -20.75
C GLU A 135 -12.20 6.85 -19.45
N ALA A 136 -13.19 7.05 -18.55
CA ALA A 136 -12.96 7.68 -17.24
C ALA A 136 -11.87 6.94 -16.43
N GLY A 137 -11.84 5.61 -16.50
CA GLY A 137 -10.79 4.80 -15.87
C GLY A 137 -9.38 5.12 -16.37
N THR A 138 -9.22 5.58 -17.61
CA THR A 138 -7.89 5.92 -18.16
C THR A 138 -7.28 7.18 -17.56
N PHE A 139 -8.09 8.06 -16.98
CA PHE A 139 -7.64 9.29 -16.32
C PHE A 139 -7.09 9.05 -14.93
N ILE A 140 -7.44 7.92 -14.30
CA ILE A 140 -6.94 7.56 -12.97
C ILE A 140 -5.52 7.01 -13.12
N LYS A 141 -4.54 7.67 -12.51
CA LYS A 141 -3.12 7.30 -12.61
C LYS A 141 -2.54 7.03 -11.23
N PRO A 142 -2.17 5.78 -10.90
CA PRO A 142 -1.63 5.43 -9.58
C PRO A 142 -0.38 6.21 -9.18
N ALA A 143 0.38 6.72 -10.16
CA ALA A 143 1.57 7.53 -9.90
C ALA A 143 1.26 8.81 -9.11
N TYR A 144 0.03 9.34 -9.21
CA TYR A 144 -0.38 10.53 -8.47
C TYR A 144 -0.59 10.26 -6.98
N ASP A 145 -0.82 9.01 -6.59
CA ASP A 145 -0.95 8.64 -5.18
C ASP A 145 0.40 8.78 -4.43
N LEU A 146 1.53 8.71 -5.17
CA LEU A 146 2.88 8.77 -4.58
C LEU A 146 3.29 10.17 -4.13
N VAL A 147 2.47 11.21 -4.35
CA VAL A 147 2.75 12.59 -3.93
C VAL A 147 2.48 12.82 -2.44
N TYR A 148 1.69 11.93 -1.80
CA TYR A 148 1.34 12.09 -0.40
C TYR A 148 2.47 11.62 0.52
N ASP A 149 2.83 12.46 1.49
CA ASP A 149 3.63 12.05 2.63
C ASP A 149 2.77 11.26 3.65
N TYR A 150 3.37 10.83 4.74
CA TYR A 150 2.67 10.06 5.77
C TYR A 150 1.47 10.80 6.37
N ALA A 151 1.59 12.10 6.62
CA ALA A 151 0.51 12.90 7.19
C ALA A 151 -0.68 12.99 6.22
N GLY A 152 -0.39 13.24 4.93
CA GLY A 152 -1.39 13.32 3.88
C GLY A 152 -2.15 12.02 3.69
N ILE A 153 -1.45 10.88 3.52
CA ILE A 153 -2.13 9.59 3.33
C ILE A 153 -2.90 9.15 4.58
N ASN A 154 -2.37 9.42 5.78
CA ASN A 154 -3.05 9.10 7.02
C ASN A 154 -4.33 9.94 7.23
N LEU A 155 -4.31 11.22 6.82
CA LEU A 155 -5.50 12.08 6.82
C LEU A 155 -6.57 11.54 5.86
N LEU A 156 -6.17 11.17 4.63
CA LEU A 156 -7.08 10.57 3.65
C LEU A 156 -7.73 9.31 4.21
N ILE A 157 -6.96 8.37 4.75
CA ILE A 157 -7.49 7.12 5.33
C ILE A 157 -8.46 7.40 6.46
N LYS A 158 -8.14 8.34 7.36
CA LYS A 158 -8.97 8.57 8.57
C LYS A 158 -10.24 9.38 8.32
N ARG A 159 -10.30 10.18 7.26
CA ARG A 159 -11.37 11.16 7.08
C ARG A 159 -12.16 11.03 5.79
N TYR A 160 -11.55 10.48 4.73
CA TYR A 160 -12.12 10.51 3.39
C TYR A 160 -12.32 9.13 2.77
N LEU A 161 -11.53 8.14 3.17
CA LEU A 161 -11.69 6.78 2.69
C LEU A 161 -12.57 6.02 3.67
N CYS A 162 -13.71 5.52 3.19
CA CYS A 162 -14.56 4.61 3.96
C CYS A 162 -13.88 3.24 4.05
N GLU A 163 -13.79 2.69 5.25
CA GLU A 163 -13.38 1.29 5.50
C GLU A 163 -14.58 0.35 5.35
#